data_6480b0c6b6eab898e9f19ae426a360c8
#
_entry.id   6480b0c6b6eab898e9f19ae426a360c8
#
_cell.length_a   1.000
_cell.length_b   1.000
_cell.length_c   1.000
_cell.angle_alpha   90.00
_cell.angle_beta   90.00
_cell.angle_gamma   90.00
#
_symmetry.space_group_name_H-M   'P 1'
#
loop_
_entity.id
_entity.type
_entity.pdbx_description
1 polymer ?
#
loop_
_entity_poly.entity_id
_entity_poly.type
_entity_poly.pdbx_seq_one_letter_code
_entity_poly.pdbx_strand_id
1 'polypeptide(L)'
;MKKLGDVAFWRIAMRPGRPMAVGRIAADGLQEESAAGARRTSASSSQNDRNRAILFGLPGNPVAVMVTFFAFVRPALLRMMGARAEAPVLLRAASEEPLRKKPGRTEYQRGIVTQHPDGRLTVRTTGNQGSGVLSSMAQANGLIVLGHGQGDVAVGDQVSVMMFEGAVG
;
A
#
# COMPACT_ATOMS: atom_id res chain seq x y z
N MET A 1 27.03 -15.93 -7.08
CA MET A 1 25.91 -14.97 -7.17
C MET A 1 26.34 -13.67 -6.49
N LYS A 2 26.46 -12.55 -7.22
CA LYS A 2 26.69 -11.23 -6.61
C LYS A 2 25.45 -10.87 -5.79
N LYS A 3 25.59 -10.52 -4.50
CA LYS A 3 24.51 -9.99 -3.69
C LYS A 3 24.11 -8.63 -4.28
N LEU A 4 22.92 -8.55 -4.87
CA LEU A 4 22.37 -7.32 -5.47
C LEU A 4 22.06 -6.23 -4.43
N GLY A 5 22.08 -6.54 -3.12
CA GLY A 5 21.81 -5.60 -2.03
C GLY A 5 21.22 -6.27 -0.79
N ASP A 6 20.79 -5.46 0.17
CA ASP A 6 20.14 -5.89 1.41
C ASP A 6 18.63 -5.77 1.26
N VAL A 7 17.93 -6.90 1.21
CA VAL A 7 16.47 -6.97 1.09
C VAL A 7 15.90 -7.70 2.30
N ALA A 8 15.00 -7.05 3.02
CA ALA A 8 14.25 -7.62 4.12
C ALA A 8 12.84 -8.03 3.66
N PHE A 9 12.44 -9.23 4.06
CA PHE A 9 11.08 -9.74 3.81
C PHE A 9 10.23 -9.62 5.06
N TRP A 10 9.04 -9.03 4.90
CA TRP A 10 8.11 -8.77 5.99
C TRP A 10 6.83 -9.56 5.81
N ARG A 11 6.31 -10.09 6.92
CA ARG A 11 4.95 -10.61 7.01
C ARG A 11 4.11 -9.65 7.84
N ILE A 12 3.28 -8.88 7.17
CA ILE A 12 2.42 -7.89 7.81
C ILE A 12 1.10 -8.54 8.21
N ALA A 13 0.59 -8.24 9.40
CA ALA A 13 -0.71 -8.74 9.88
C ALA A 13 -1.86 -7.96 9.20
N MET A 14 -1.98 -8.11 7.88
CA MET A 14 -2.99 -7.46 7.05
C MET A 14 -3.62 -8.41 6.03
N ARG A 15 -4.74 -8.00 5.45
CA ARG A 15 -5.43 -8.65 4.32
C ARG A 15 -6.07 -7.60 3.42
N PRO A 16 -5.89 -7.70 2.08
CA PRO A 16 -4.90 -8.51 1.36
C PRO A 16 -3.49 -7.97 1.54
N GLY A 17 -2.45 -8.70 1.10
CA GLY A 17 -1.09 -8.16 1.00
C GLY A 17 -0.13 -8.50 2.14
N ARG A 18 -0.18 -9.73 2.70
CA ARG A 18 0.72 -10.15 3.80
C ARG A 18 2.22 -10.08 3.51
N PRO A 19 2.73 -10.58 2.35
CA PRO A 19 4.16 -10.53 2.07
C PRO A 19 4.53 -9.19 1.43
N MET A 20 5.60 -8.59 1.93
CA MET A 20 6.22 -7.40 1.34
C MET A 20 7.73 -7.52 1.51
N ALA A 21 8.49 -7.06 0.54
CA ALA A 21 9.94 -6.93 0.63
C ALA A 21 10.33 -5.46 0.47
N VAL A 22 11.28 -5.01 1.26
CA VAL A 22 11.88 -3.67 1.13
C VAL A 22 13.38 -3.81 1.25
N GLY A 23 14.12 -3.14 0.40
CA GLY A 23 15.56 -3.21 0.43
C GLY A 23 16.26 -2.10 -0.33
N ARG A 24 17.57 -2.08 -0.21
CA ARG A 24 18.45 -1.21 -0.99
C ARG A 24 19.26 -2.07 -1.93
N ILE A 25 19.24 -1.72 -3.20
CA ILE A 25 20.03 -2.37 -4.26
C ILE A 25 21.05 -1.39 -4.82
N ALA A 26 22.24 -1.88 -5.18
CA ALA A 26 23.23 -1.08 -5.86
C ALA A 26 22.74 -0.76 -7.29
N ALA A 27 22.74 0.51 -7.66
CA ALA A 27 22.33 0.93 -9.01
C ALA A 27 23.29 0.44 -10.09
N ASP A 28 24.55 0.17 -9.73
CA ASP A 28 25.58 -0.35 -10.64
C ASP A 28 25.26 -1.76 -11.18
N GLY A 29 24.34 -2.48 -10.57
CA GLY A 29 23.89 -3.80 -11.00
C GLY A 29 22.87 -3.77 -12.16
N LEU A 30 22.41 -2.59 -12.57
CA LEU A 30 21.45 -2.42 -13.66
C LEU A 30 22.12 -1.91 -14.96
N GLN A 31 23.42 -1.64 -14.93
CA GLN A 31 24.19 -1.33 -16.15
C GLN A 31 24.75 -2.65 -16.69
N GLU A 32 24.16 -3.07 -17.79
CA GLU A 32 24.67 -4.15 -18.63
C GLU A 32 26.13 -3.90 -19.00
N GLU A 33 26.88 -4.99 -19.17
CA GLU A 33 28.26 -5.07 -19.64
C GLU A 33 28.51 -4.20 -20.90
N SER A 34 28.83 -2.93 -20.70
CA SER A 34 29.45 -2.14 -21.76
C SER A 34 30.50 -1.22 -21.14
N ALA A 35 31.68 -1.69 -21.15
CA ALA A 35 32.98 -1.03 -21.14
C ALA A 35 33.98 -1.72 -20.17
N ALA A 36 34.70 -2.66 -20.71
CA ALA A 36 36.00 -3.06 -20.18
C ALA A 36 36.93 -1.83 -20.16
N GLY A 37 37.47 -1.50 -18.96
CA GLY A 37 38.68 -0.70 -18.87
C GLY A 37 38.60 0.67 -18.22
N ALA A 38 37.95 0.84 -17.06
CA ALA A 38 38.21 2.02 -16.23
C ALA A 38 38.69 1.63 -14.83
N ARG A 39 39.89 2.06 -14.48
CA ARG A 39 40.50 1.91 -13.15
C ARG A 39 39.58 2.51 -12.08
N ARG A 40 39.16 1.68 -11.13
CA ARG A 40 38.42 2.11 -9.93
C ARG A 40 39.39 2.87 -9.00
N THR A 41 39.29 4.17 -8.96
CA THR A 41 39.82 4.97 -7.85
C THR A 41 38.86 4.86 -6.68
N SER A 42 39.40 4.68 -5.49
CA SER A 42 38.69 4.56 -4.22
C SER A 42 37.90 5.84 -3.92
N ALA A 43 36.64 5.89 -4.28
CA ALA A 43 35.74 6.98 -3.94
C ALA A 43 35.12 6.75 -2.56
N SER A 44 35.11 7.81 -1.78
CA SER A 44 34.68 7.91 -0.39
C SER A 44 33.27 7.37 -0.12
N SER A 45 33.01 6.92 1.10
CA SER A 45 31.75 6.31 1.59
C SER A 45 30.47 7.14 1.32
N SER A 46 30.59 8.44 1.10
CA SER A 46 29.46 9.34 0.77
C SER A 46 28.97 9.25 -0.69
N GLN A 47 29.82 8.79 -1.63
CA GLN A 47 29.42 8.58 -3.03
C GLN A 47 28.68 7.24 -3.22
N ASN A 48 28.95 6.26 -2.35
CA ASN A 48 28.35 4.94 -2.44
C ASN A 48 26.84 4.93 -2.02
N ASP A 49 26.40 5.94 -1.28
CA ASP A 49 24.99 6.07 -0.86
C ASP A 49 24.10 6.72 -1.95
N ARG A 50 24.69 7.50 -2.85
CA ARG A 50 23.98 8.14 -3.97
C ARG A 50 23.65 7.18 -5.11
N ASN A 51 24.29 6.03 -5.16
CA ASN A 51 24.14 5.01 -6.20
C ASN A 51 23.31 3.82 -5.74
N ARG A 52 22.36 4.03 -4.81
CA ARG A 52 21.46 2.98 -4.30
C ARG A 52 20.02 3.27 -4.68
N ALA A 53 19.34 2.28 -5.23
CA ALA A 53 17.91 2.31 -5.46
C ALA A 53 17.17 1.62 -4.30
N ILE A 54 15.97 2.09 -3.99
CA ILE A 54 15.07 1.41 -3.05
C ILE A 54 14.19 0.45 -3.82
N LEU A 55 14.18 -0.81 -3.40
CA LEU A 55 13.34 -1.86 -3.95
C LEU A 55 12.11 -2.06 -3.04
N PHE A 56 10.93 -2.03 -3.63
CA PHE A 56 9.68 -2.48 -3.02
C PHE A 56 9.20 -3.74 -3.75
N GLY A 57 9.27 -4.89 -3.08
CA GLY A 57 8.71 -6.15 -3.57
C GLY A 57 7.27 -6.29 -3.08
N LEU A 58 6.31 -6.21 -3.99
CA LEU A 58 4.88 -6.27 -3.68
C LEU A 58 4.32 -7.67 -3.91
N PRO A 59 3.16 -8.00 -3.31
CA PRO A 59 2.49 -9.29 -3.57
C PRO A 59 2.17 -9.48 -5.06
N GLY A 60 2.17 -10.72 -5.55
CA GLY A 60 1.84 -11.01 -6.96
C GLY A 60 0.35 -10.83 -7.31
N ASN A 61 -0.53 -10.67 -6.34
CA ASN A 61 -1.95 -10.46 -6.57
C ASN A 61 -2.26 -8.97 -6.82
N PRO A 62 -2.91 -8.57 -7.94
CA PRO A 62 -3.13 -7.17 -8.29
C PRO A 62 -3.86 -6.35 -7.23
N VAL A 63 -4.89 -6.90 -6.59
CA VAL A 63 -5.61 -6.22 -5.51
C VAL A 63 -4.70 -6.01 -4.31
N ALA A 64 -3.90 -7.00 -3.96
CA ALA A 64 -2.94 -6.89 -2.86
C ALA A 64 -1.84 -5.86 -3.18
N VAL A 65 -1.39 -5.79 -4.44
CA VAL A 65 -0.45 -4.75 -4.92
C VAL A 65 -1.01 -3.36 -4.65
N MET A 66 -2.24 -3.09 -5.11
CA MET A 66 -2.87 -1.77 -4.95
C MET A 66 -3.03 -1.40 -3.47
N VAL A 67 -3.55 -2.32 -2.64
CA VAL A 67 -3.70 -2.07 -1.20
C VAL A 67 -2.34 -1.81 -0.54
N THR A 68 -1.33 -2.63 -0.84
CA THR A 68 0.03 -2.46 -0.28
C THR A 68 0.65 -1.15 -0.75
N PHE A 69 0.42 -0.78 -2.01
CA PHE A 69 0.89 0.49 -2.55
C PHE A 69 0.30 1.68 -1.77
N PHE A 70 -1.02 1.76 -1.65
CA PHE A 70 -1.67 2.86 -0.94
C PHE A 70 -1.32 2.91 0.55
N ALA A 71 -1.24 1.75 1.21
CA ALA A 71 -1.00 1.68 2.65
C ALA A 71 0.47 1.94 3.05
N PHE A 72 1.45 1.58 2.19
CA PHE A 72 2.87 1.61 2.56
C PHE A 72 3.78 2.30 1.55
N VAL A 73 3.69 1.91 0.27
CA VAL A 73 4.66 2.38 -0.73
C VAL A 73 4.48 3.87 -1.02
N ARG A 74 3.24 4.28 -1.29
CA ARG A 74 2.93 5.69 -1.57
C ARG A 74 3.35 6.65 -0.45
N PRO A 75 3.02 6.41 0.84
CA PRO A 75 3.52 7.24 1.94
C PRO A 75 5.06 7.27 2.02
N ALA A 76 5.72 6.14 1.78
CA ALA A 76 7.17 6.07 1.75
C ALA A 76 7.76 6.92 0.61
N LEU A 77 7.21 6.81 -0.61
CA LEU A 77 7.63 7.61 -1.76
C LEU A 77 7.44 9.11 -1.51
N LEU A 78 6.29 9.52 -0.98
CA LEU A 78 6.04 10.93 -0.65
C LEU A 78 7.07 11.46 0.35
N ARG A 79 7.39 10.67 1.38
CA ARG A 79 8.43 11.04 2.34
C ARG A 79 9.82 11.14 1.70
N MET A 80 10.15 10.21 0.81
CA MET A 80 11.43 10.26 0.07
C MET A 80 11.54 11.49 -0.85
N MET A 81 10.40 11.97 -1.36
CA MET A 81 10.31 13.20 -2.16
C MET A 81 10.34 14.47 -1.31
N GLY A 82 10.47 14.37 0.01
CA GLY A 82 10.50 15.52 0.92
C GLY A 82 9.12 16.05 1.34
N ALA A 83 8.03 15.37 0.95
CA ALA A 83 6.71 15.71 1.45
C ALA A 83 6.60 15.42 2.96
N ARG A 84 5.82 16.23 3.68
CA ARG A 84 5.43 15.87 5.04
C ARG A 84 4.59 14.60 4.96
N ALA A 85 5.17 13.48 5.38
CA ALA A 85 4.45 12.23 5.42
C ALA A 85 3.56 12.22 6.67
N GLU A 86 2.37 12.73 6.54
CA GLU A 86 1.30 12.47 7.47
C GLU A 86 0.73 11.08 7.20
N ALA A 87 0.20 10.44 8.25
CA ALA A 87 -0.54 9.19 8.08
C ALA A 87 -1.70 9.43 7.08
N PRO A 88 -2.08 8.44 6.27
CA PRO A 88 -3.23 8.58 5.38
C PRO A 88 -4.46 9.06 6.15
N VAL A 89 -5.12 10.10 5.64
CA VAL A 89 -6.35 10.60 6.23
C VAL A 89 -7.41 9.51 6.16
N LEU A 90 -7.96 9.16 7.32
CA LEU A 90 -9.07 8.22 7.42
C LEU A 90 -10.35 9.00 7.74
N LEU A 91 -11.30 8.95 6.84
CA LEU A 91 -12.65 9.51 7.04
C LEU A 91 -13.51 8.49 7.83
N ARG A 92 -14.58 8.99 8.44
CA ARG A 92 -15.56 8.13 9.12
C ARG A 92 -16.80 8.03 8.24
N ALA A 93 -17.24 6.81 7.95
CA ALA A 93 -18.43 6.53 7.16
C ALA A 93 -19.28 5.46 7.84
N ALA A 94 -20.60 5.58 7.76
CA ALA A 94 -21.53 4.56 8.25
C ALA A 94 -21.59 3.40 7.25
N SER A 95 -21.47 2.16 7.75
CA SER A 95 -21.58 0.97 6.90
C SER A 95 -23.03 0.76 6.46
N GLU A 96 -23.25 0.60 5.15
CA GLU A 96 -24.60 0.29 4.60
C GLU A 96 -24.95 -1.20 4.70
N GLU A 97 -23.97 -2.05 5.02
CA GLU A 97 -24.12 -3.50 5.07
C GLU A 97 -23.29 -4.11 6.22
N PRO A 98 -23.62 -5.34 6.66
CA PRO A 98 -22.79 -6.01 7.66
C PRO A 98 -21.47 -6.44 7.04
N LEU A 99 -20.34 -6.16 7.74
CA LEU A 99 -18.99 -6.55 7.30
C LEU A 99 -18.45 -7.65 8.22
N ARG A 100 -18.04 -8.75 7.61
CA ARG A 100 -17.42 -9.86 8.35
C ARG A 100 -15.94 -9.59 8.57
N LYS A 101 -15.51 -9.66 9.83
CA LYS A 101 -14.14 -9.39 10.24
C LYS A 101 -13.72 -10.23 11.44
N LYS A 102 -12.62 -10.97 11.29
CA LYS A 102 -11.98 -11.68 12.41
C LYS A 102 -10.86 -10.83 13.01
N PRO A 103 -10.78 -10.63 14.34
CA PRO A 103 -9.64 -9.98 14.98
C PRO A 103 -8.31 -10.67 14.64
N GLY A 104 -7.19 -9.97 14.87
CA GLY A 104 -5.83 -10.50 14.69
C GLY A 104 -5.13 -10.02 13.41
N ARG A 105 -5.78 -9.17 12.60
CA ARG A 105 -5.14 -8.51 11.45
C ARG A 105 -5.94 -7.28 11.03
N THR A 106 -5.29 -6.32 10.40
CA THR A 106 -5.98 -5.22 9.72
C THR A 106 -6.51 -5.69 8.37
N GLU A 107 -7.78 -5.40 8.06
CA GLU A 107 -8.36 -5.73 6.75
C GLU A 107 -8.67 -4.46 5.97
N TYR A 108 -8.32 -4.49 4.69
CA TYR A 108 -8.64 -3.46 3.71
C TYR A 108 -9.64 -4.04 2.73
N GLN A 109 -10.90 -3.58 2.80
CA GLN A 109 -11.96 -4.01 1.91
C GLN A 109 -12.25 -2.90 0.90
N ARG A 110 -12.48 -3.26 -0.36
CA ARG A 110 -12.81 -2.29 -1.40
C ARG A 110 -14.19 -1.73 -1.15
N GLY A 111 -14.28 -0.40 -1.06
CA GLY A 111 -15.51 0.31 -0.72
C GLY A 111 -15.91 1.32 -1.77
N ILE A 112 -17.21 1.56 -1.86
CA ILE A 112 -17.82 2.68 -2.53
C ILE A 112 -18.34 3.59 -1.44
N VAL A 113 -17.69 4.74 -1.29
CA VAL A 113 -18.07 5.78 -0.34
C VAL A 113 -18.98 6.76 -1.04
N THR A 114 -20.10 7.08 -0.41
CA THR A 114 -21.09 8.05 -0.90
C THR A 114 -21.21 9.18 0.09
N GLN A 115 -21.14 10.42 -0.40
CA GLN A 115 -21.44 11.62 0.37
C GLN A 115 -22.91 12.02 0.13
N HIS A 116 -23.63 12.20 1.22
CA HIS A 116 -25.02 12.64 1.20
C HIS A 116 -25.11 14.18 1.26
N PRO A 117 -26.24 14.78 0.82
CA PRO A 117 -26.41 16.24 0.84
C PRO A 117 -26.29 16.86 2.24
N ASP A 118 -26.52 16.10 3.29
CA ASP A 118 -26.37 16.50 4.69
C ASP A 118 -24.92 16.38 5.22
N GLY A 119 -23.98 16.03 4.34
CA GLY A 119 -22.56 15.86 4.66
C GLY A 119 -22.18 14.49 5.26
N ARG A 120 -23.16 13.62 5.55
CA ARG A 120 -22.85 12.26 6.01
C ARG A 120 -22.17 11.44 4.93
N LEU A 121 -21.22 10.61 5.37
CA LEU A 121 -20.60 9.61 4.51
C LEU A 121 -21.17 8.23 4.85
N THR A 122 -21.54 7.48 3.82
CA THR A 122 -21.84 6.06 3.92
C THR A 122 -20.87 5.25 3.06
N VAL A 123 -20.74 3.97 3.36
CA VAL A 123 -19.89 3.08 2.59
C VAL A 123 -20.51 1.69 2.49
N ARG A 124 -20.42 1.13 1.30
CA ARG A 124 -20.71 -0.29 1.02
C ARG A 124 -19.53 -0.94 0.35
N THR A 125 -19.43 -2.26 0.42
CA THR A 125 -18.38 -2.96 -0.32
C THR A 125 -18.70 -3.00 -1.82
N THR A 126 -17.69 -3.29 -2.65
CA THR A 126 -17.89 -3.57 -4.08
C THR A 126 -18.41 -4.99 -4.33
N GLY A 127 -19.00 -5.64 -3.34
CA GLY A 127 -19.46 -7.04 -3.37
C GLY A 127 -18.32 -8.02 -3.16
N ASN A 128 -17.94 -8.79 -4.18
CA ASN A 128 -16.94 -9.84 -4.02
C ASN A 128 -15.55 -9.28 -3.63
N GLN A 129 -15.15 -9.52 -2.39
CA GLN A 129 -13.85 -9.12 -1.83
C GLN A 129 -12.72 -10.14 -2.13
N GLY A 130 -12.95 -11.09 -3.05
CA GLY A 130 -11.93 -12.04 -3.51
C GLY A 130 -10.72 -11.34 -4.12
N SER A 131 -9.55 -11.91 -3.89
CA SER A 131 -8.27 -11.30 -4.29
C SER A 131 -8.03 -11.27 -5.81
N GLY A 132 -8.79 -12.04 -6.60
CA GLY A 132 -8.66 -12.13 -8.05
C GLY A 132 -9.57 -11.18 -8.84
N VAL A 133 -10.43 -10.39 -8.17
CA VAL A 133 -11.44 -9.56 -8.85
C VAL A 133 -10.92 -8.14 -9.02
N LEU A 134 -10.15 -7.90 -10.08
CA LEU A 134 -9.59 -6.57 -10.37
C LEU A 134 -10.68 -5.53 -10.67
N SER A 135 -11.80 -5.95 -11.30
CA SER A 135 -12.95 -5.08 -11.57
C SER A 135 -13.53 -4.43 -10.31
N SER A 136 -13.42 -5.08 -9.15
CA SER A 136 -13.83 -4.50 -7.87
C SER A 136 -12.97 -3.32 -7.42
N MET A 137 -11.70 -3.26 -7.86
CA MET A 137 -10.85 -2.09 -7.64
C MET A 137 -11.25 -0.91 -8.53
N ALA A 138 -11.68 -1.17 -9.76
CA ALA A 138 -12.14 -0.12 -10.68
C ALA A 138 -13.46 0.52 -10.22
N GLN A 139 -14.28 -0.21 -9.49
CA GLN A 139 -15.55 0.27 -8.94
C GLN A 139 -15.38 1.00 -7.60
N ALA A 140 -14.31 0.67 -6.86
CA ALA A 140 -14.05 1.27 -5.57
C ALA A 140 -13.52 2.71 -5.71
N ASN A 141 -13.95 3.60 -4.82
CA ASN A 141 -13.35 4.92 -4.64
C ASN A 141 -12.57 5.06 -3.34
N GLY A 142 -12.51 3.99 -2.54
CA GLY A 142 -11.75 3.95 -1.30
C GLY A 142 -11.59 2.54 -0.74
N LEU A 143 -10.86 2.45 0.36
CA LEU A 143 -10.66 1.24 1.13
C LEU A 143 -11.31 1.40 2.50
N ILE A 144 -12.20 0.47 2.88
CA ILE A 144 -12.67 0.34 4.25
C ILE A 144 -11.53 -0.27 5.07
N VAL A 145 -11.12 0.41 6.12
CA VAL A 145 -10.00 0.00 6.98
C VAL A 145 -10.56 -0.54 8.30
N LEU A 146 -10.53 -1.86 8.44
CA LEU A 146 -10.99 -2.55 9.64
C LEU A 146 -9.77 -2.90 10.51
N GLY A 147 -9.69 -2.28 11.68
CA GLY A 147 -8.53 -2.34 12.57
C GLY A 147 -8.18 -3.75 13.06
N HIS A 148 -6.96 -3.92 13.59
CA HIS A 148 -6.42 -5.22 14.02
C HIS A 148 -7.30 -5.94 15.04
N GLY A 149 -7.77 -5.23 16.06
CA GLY A 149 -8.62 -5.78 17.13
C GLY A 149 -10.12 -5.74 16.83
N GLN A 150 -10.54 -5.16 15.70
CA GLN A 150 -11.94 -5.01 15.35
C GLN A 150 -12.56 -6.35 14.95
N GLY A 151 -13.80 -6.57 15.39
CA GLY A 151 -14.64 -7.70 14.98
C GLY A 151 -15.59 -7.33 13.83
N ASP A 152 -16.68 -8.09 13.70
CA ASP A 152 -17.73 -7.83 12.73
C ASP A 152 -18.33 -6.43 12.92
N VAL A 153 -18.83 -5.85 11.82
CA VAL A 153 -19.45 -4.53 11.75
C VAL A 153 -20.92 -4.71 11.40
N ALA A 154 -21.81 -4.06 12.14
CA ALA A 154 -23.23 -4.03 11.83
C ALA A 154 -23.55 -2.87 10.83
N VAL A 155 -24.75 -2.95 10.24
CA VAL A 155 -25.29 -1.82 9.46
C VAL A 155 -25.41 -0.58 10.36
N GLY A 156 -24.96 0.56 9.87
CA GLY A 156 -24.94 1.83 10.60
C GLY A 156 -23.71 2.07 11.46
N ASP A 157 -22.91 1.04 11.74
CA ASP A 157 -21.66 1.20 12.49
C ASP A 157 -20.67 2.09 11.73
N GLN A 158 -19.92 2.91 12.47
CA GLN A 158 -18.92 3.78 11.92
C GLN A 158 -17.60 3.02 11.64
N VAL A 159 -17.18 3.05 10.39
CA VAL A 159 -15.91 2.48 9.94
C VAL A 159 -14.95 3.56 9.44
N SER A 160 -13.66 3.26 9.46
CA SER A 160 -12.66 4.13 8.85
C SER A 160 -12.55 3.83 7.36
N VAL A 161 -12.47 4.86 6.54
CA VAL A 161 -12.28 4.73 5.08
C VAL A 161 -11.10 5.57 4.62
N MET A 162 -10.24 4.98 3.79
CA MET A 162 -9.12 5.65 3.12
C MET A 162 -9.52 5.87 1.67
N MET A 163 -9.73 7.14 1.29
CA MET A 163 -10.11 7.48 -0.08
C MET A 163 -8.94 7.33 -1.04
N PHE A 164 -9.23 6.95 -2.28
CA PHE A 164 -8.30 7.12 -3.39
C PHE A 164 -8.28 8.60 -3.79
N GLU A 165 -7.11 9.15 -4.14
CA GLU A 165 -7.02 10.54 -4.56
C GLU A 165 -7.85 10.80 -5.81
N GLY A 166 -8.56 11.91 -5.84
CA GLY A 166 -9.45 12.30 -6.95
C GLY A 166 -10.80 11.57 -6.97
N ALA A 167 -11.10 10.77 -5.96
CA ALA A 167 -12.35 10.01 -5.89
C ALA A 167 -13.48 10.74 -5.16
N VAL A 168 -13.25 11.96 -4.70
CA VAL A 168 -14.27 12.86 -4.14
C VAL A 168 -14.57 13.91 -5.21
N GLY A 169 -15.52 13.62 -6.05
CA GLY A 169 -16.14 14.52 -7.01
C GLY A 169 -17.61 14.64 -6.70
#